data_c4be40011e2d964b8ccc1a7c75204bfb
#
_entry.id   c4be40011e2d964b8ccc1a7c75204bfb
#
_cell.length_a   1.000
_cell.length_b   1.000
_cell.length_c   1.000
_cell.angle_alpha   90.00
_cell.angle_beta   90.00
_cell.angle_gamma   90.00
#
_symmetry.space_group_name_H-M   'P 1'
#
loop_
_entity.id
_entity.type
_entity.pdbx_description
1 polymer ?
#
loop_
_entity_poly.entity_id
_entity_poly.type
_entity_poly.pdbx_seq_one_letter_code
_entity_poly.pdbx_strand_id
1 'polypeptide(L)'
;MKWDDIAHLREHLPDEINISHLEDRALLALQGPKAVDALKRIVPGVDKLFFMEAGSFFWGLEPLWISRSGYTGEDGFEISVPGEHAAALADALCALDEVRPIGLGARDSLRLEAGLPLYGHDLSPEISPVEAGLSFAINKRRRAEGGFMGADRVLAELAAGAPRARVGLTLEGRQSAREGAKVFAGEAE
;
A
#
# COMPACT_ATOMS: atom_id res chain seq x y z
N MET A 1 5.42 9.75 10.50
CA MET A 1 6.09 8.46 10.23
C MET A 1 7.21 8.55 9.19
N LYS A 2 7.05 9.26 8.02
CA LYS A 2 8.10 9.29 6.97
C LYS A 2 9.51 9.58 7.48
N TRP A 3 9.66 10.57 8.32
CA TRP A 3 10.98 10.96 8.87
C TRP A 3 11.50 9.96 9.89
N ASP A 4 10.60 9.38 10.69
CA ASP A 4 10.95 8.34 11.66
C ASP A 4 11.38 7.06 10.94
N ASP A 5 10.67 6.69 9.85
CA ASP A 5 11.02 5.53 9.02
C ASP A 5 12.38 5.71 8.32
N ILE A 6 12.65 6.91 7.77
CA ILE A 6 13.96 7.22 7.17
C ILE A 6 15.07 7.19 8.21
N ALA A 7 14.85 7.74 9.40
CA ALA A 7 15.82 7.72 10.49
C ALA A 7 16.11 6.27 10.93
N HIS A 8 15.07 5.47 11.12
CA HIS A 8 15.18 4.07 11.47
C HIS A 8 15.96 3.26 10.43
N LEU A 9 15.68 3.46 9.15
CA LEU A 9 16.41 2.80 8.08
C LEU A 9 17.90 3.20 8.08
N ARG A 10 18.20 4.49 8.25
CA ARG A 10 19.60 4.99 8.31
C ARG A 10 20.38 4.43 9.50
N GLU A 11 19.71 4.20 10.62
CA GLU A 11 20.34 3.63 11.82
C GLU A 11 20.68 2.14 11.66
N HIS A 12 19.89 1.40 10.88
CA HIS A 12 19.96 -0.06 10.86
C HIS A 12 20.48 -0.66 9.55
N LEU A 13 20.59 0.14 8.49
CA LEU A 13 21.17 -0.35 7.24
C LEU A 13 22.71 -0.37 7.31
N PRO A 14 23.35 -1.35 6.66
CA PRO A 14 24.80 -1.35 6.51
C PRO A 14 25.31 -0.08 5.81
N ASP A 15 26.51 0.34 6.16
CA ASP A 15 27.14 1.58 5.65
C ASP A 15 27.28 1.61 4.11
N GLU A 16 27.30 0.45 3.47
CA GLU A 16 27.39 0.32 2.02
C GLU A 16 26.05 0.63 1.31
N ILE A 17 24.94 0.72 2.05
CA ILE A 17 23.60 0.99 1.50
C ILE A 17 23.26 2.46 1.69
N ASN A 18 23.09 3.16 0.57
CA ASN A 18 22.66 4.56 0.56
C ASN A 18 21.15 4.69 0.41
N ILE A 19 20.55 5.57 1.20
CA ILE A 19 19.15 5.97 1.06
C ILE A 19 19.09 7.36 0.43
N SER A 20 18.50 7.44 -0.75
CA SER A 20 18.21 8.71 -1.44
C SER A 20 16.73 9.03 -1.34
N HIS A 21 16.40 10.12 -0.65
CA HIS A 21 15.03 10.64 -0.62
C HIS A 21 14.83 11.59 -1.81
N LEU A 22 13.93 11.22 -2.73
CA LEU A 22 13.63 12.01 -3.94
C LEU A 22 12.52 13.00 -3.62
N GLU A 23 12.89 14.21 -3.18
CA GLU A 23 11.95 15.24 -2.71
C GLU A 23 11.23 15.97 -3.85
N ASP A 24 11.81 15.95 -5.03
CA ASP A 24 11.34 16.61 -6.24
C ASP A 24 10.36 15.79 -7.08
N ARG A 25 9.98 14.62 -6.59
CA ARG A 25 9.07 13.73 -7.29
C ARG A 25 7.68 13.69 -6.65
N ALA A 26 6.66 13.61 -7.51
CA ALA A 26 5.29 13.33 -7.13
C ALA A 26 4.96 11.85 -7.35
N LEU A 27 3.93 11.36 -6.68
CA LEU A 27 3.38 10.02 -6.85
C LEU A 27 1.89 10.13 -7.19
N LEU A 28 1.51 9.56 -8.34
CA LEU A 28 0.12 9.42 -8.77
C LEU A 28 -0.28 7.94 -8.70
N ALA A 29 -1.51 7.66 -8.29
CA ALA A 29 -2.08 6.32 -8.29
C ALA A 29 -3.21 6.25 -9.30
N LEU A 30 -3.09 5.37 -10.30
CA LEU A 30 -4.13 5.04 -11.26
C LEU A 30 -4.64 3.62 -10.97
N GLN A 31 -5.86 3.50 -10.48
CA GLN A 31 -6.38 2.25 -9.94
C GLN A 31 -7.71 1.88 -10.60
N GLY A 32 -7.95 0.58 -10.74
CA GLY A 32 -9.19 0.02 -11.25
C GLY A 32 -8.98 -0.97 -12.40
N PRO A 33 -10.01 -1.75 -12.76
CA PRO A 33 -9.89 -2.85 -13.73
C PRO A 33 -9.51 -2.39 -15.15
N LYS A 34 -9.66 -1.10 -15.46
CA LYS A 34 -9.25 -0.51 -16.76
C LYS A 34 -7.95 0.29 -16.69
N ALA A 35 -7.25 0.28 -15.56
CA ALA A 35 -6.04 1.07 -15.37
C ALA A 35 -4.96 0.73 -16.40
N VAL A 36 -4.74 -0.53 -16.70
CA VAL A 36 -3.77 -0.96 -17.70
C VAL A 36 -4.14 -0.48 -19.11
N ASP A 37 -5.42 -0.53 -19.48
CA ASP A 37 -5.90 -0.09 -20.78
C ASP A 37 -5.80 1.43 -20.96
N ALA A 38 -5.99 2.17 -19.87
CA ALA A 38 -5.80 3.61 -19.85
C ALA A 38 -4.32 3.97 -19.97
N LEU A 39 -3.47 3.43 -19.08
CA LEU A 39 -2.08 3.84 -18.97
C LEU A 39 -1.25 3.46 -20.21
N LYS A 40 -1.46 2.28 -20.81
CA LYS A 40 -0.71 1.84 -22.00
C LYS A 40 -0.85 2.74 -23.22
N ARG A 41 -1.91 3.57 -23.27
CA ARG A 41 -2.12 4.53 -24.37
C ARG A 41 -1.19 5.72 -24.28
N ILE A 42 -0.75 6.09 -23.10
CA ILE A 42 0.13 7.23 -22.86
C ILE A 42 1.54 6.82 -22.43
N VAL A 43 1.69 5.60 -21.90
CA VAL A 43 2.98 5.01 -21.52
C VAL A 43 3.11 3.62 -22.15
N PRO A 44 3.62 3.52 -23.37
CA PRO A 44 3.78 2.25 -24.07
C PRO A 44 4.65 1.24 -23.30
N GLY A 45 4.22 -0.02 -23.26
CA GLY A 45 4.97 -1.11 -22.66
C GLY A 45 4.70 -1.32 -21.17
N VAL A 46 3.93 -0.46 -20.50
CA VAL A 46 3.58 -0.59 -19.09
C VAL A 46 2.73 -1.84 -18.80
N ASP A 47 1.98 -2.29 -19.82
CA ASP A 47 1.17 -3.51 -19.80
C ASP A 47 1.99 -4.80 -19.63
N LYS A 48 3.31 -4.75 -19.82
CA LYS A 48 4.23 -5.87 -19.61
C LYS A 48 4.63 -6.08 -18.15
N LEU A 49 4.38 -5.10 -17.27
CA LEU A 49 4.61 -5.27 -15.85
C LEU A 49 3.62 -6.30 -15.28
N PHE A 50 4.13 -7.26 -14.52
CA PHE A 50 3.31 -8.10 -13.67
C PHE A 50 3.01 -7.43 -12.33
N PHE A 51 2.03 -7.94 -11.61
CA PHE A 51 1.69 -7.44 -10.27
C PHE A 51 2.91 -7.47 -9.34
N MET A 52 3.15 -6.37 -8.63
CA MET A 52 4.33 -6.10 -7.78
C MET A 52 5.65 -5.94 -8.53
N GLU A 53 5.63 -5.82 -9.85
CA GLU A 53 6.81 -5.40 -10.60
C GLU A 53 6.86 -3.88 -10.76
N ALA A 54 8.06 -3.38 -10.92
CA ALA A 54 8.33 -1.96 -11.17
C ALA A 54 9.40 -1.80 -12.25
N GLY A 55 9.35 -0.67 -12.96
CA GLY A 55 10.30 -0.36 -14.01
C GLY A 55 10.34 1.13 -14.37
N SER A 56 11.36 1.46 -15.17
CA SER A 56 11.53 2.79 -15.72
C SER A 56 10.81 2.89 -17.07
N PHE A 57 10.07 3.97 -17.25
CA PHE A 57 9.31 4.30 -18.45
C PHE A 57 9.50 5.76 -18.82
N PHE A 58 8.89 6.16 -19.93
CA PHE A 58 8.85 7.56 -20.35
C PHE A 58 7.44 7.98 -20.75
N TRP A 59 7.07 9.20 -20.40
CA TRP A 59 5.93 9.92 -20.93
C TRP A 59 6.42 11.11 -21.71
N GLY A 60 6.41 11.01 -23.03
CA GLY A 60 7.18 11.92 -23.88
C GLY A 60 8.68 11.81 -23.60
N LEU A 61 9.27 12.87 -23.08
CA LEU A 61 10.68 12.88 -22.62
C LEU A 61 10.85 12.73 -21.10
N GLU A 62 9.74 12.71 -20.36
CA GLU A 62 9.77 12.71 -18.91
C GLU A 62 9.98 11.31 -18.34
N PRO A 63 10.99 11.12 -17.49
CA PRO A 63 11.28 9.82 -16.90
C PRO A 63 10.28 9.48 -15.80
N LEU A 64 9.63 8.34 -15.93
CA LEU A 64 8.72 7.78 -14.95
C LEU A 64 9.33 6.56 -14.28
N TRP A 65 9.01 6.36 -13.01
CA TRP A 65 9.15 5.09 -12.34
C TRP A 65 7.76 4.56 -12.00
N ILE A 66 7.41 3.40 -12.52
CA ILE A 66 6.05 2.87 -12.40
C ILE A 66 6.09 1.49 -11.78
N SER A 67 5.27 1.26 -10.77
CA SER A 67 4.98 -0.07 -10.24
C SER A 67 3.54 -0.46 -10.55
N ARG A 68 3.32 -1.75 -10.85
CA ARG A 68 1.97 -2.32 -10.94
C ARG A 68 1.56 -2.79 -9.57
N SER A 69 1.05 -1.86 -8.80
CA SER A 69 0.70 -1.98 -7.38
C SER A 69 -0.39 -0.99 -7.03
N GLY A 70 -0.96 -1.11 -5.84
CA GLY A 70 -1.99 -0.19 -5.39
C GLY A 70 -2.55 -0.53 -4.03
N TYR A 71 -3.54 0.26 -3.62
CA TYR A 71 -4.16 0.21 -2.29
C TYR A 71 -5.68 0.23 -2.37
N THR A 72 -6.24 -0.46 -3.36
CA THR A 72 -7.69 -0.48 -3.62
C THR A 72 -8.28 -1.87 -3.77
N GLY A 73 -7.43 -2.91 -3.78
CA GLY A 73 -7.87 -4.28 -4.06
C GLY A 73 -8.09 -4.58 -5.54
N GLU A 74 -7.90 -3.59 -6.41
CA GLU A 74 -8.01 -3.71 -7.86
C GLU A 74 -6.63 -3.63 -8.53
N ASP A 75 -6.57 -3.98 -9.81
CA ASP A 75 -5.38 -3.74 -10.64
C ASP A 75 -5.10 -2.25 -10.76
N GLY A 76 -3.82 -1.89 -10.85
CA GLY A 76 -3.47 -0.49 -10.93
C GLY A 76 -1.97 -0.24 -10.91
N PHE A 77 -1.63 1.04 -10.98
CA PHE A 77 -0.26 1.50 -11.02
C PHE A 77 -0.03 2.65 -10.06
N GLU A 78 1.16 2.70 -9.50
CA GLU A 78 1.70 3.85 -8.79
C GLU A 78 2.81 4.44 -9.65
N ILE A 79 2.67 5.73 -10.00
CA ILE A 79 3.46 6.41 -11.02
C ILE A 79 4.24 7.54 -10.36
N SER A 80 5.54 7.39 -10.24
CA SER A 80 6.45 8.44 -9.81
C SER A 80 6.89 9.28 -11.02
N VAL A 81 6.68 10.57 -10.93
CA VAL A 81 6.95 11.56 -11.99
C VAL A 81 7.67 12.77 -11.39
N PRO A 82 8.53 13.50 -12.13
CA PRO A 82 9.05 14.78 -11.65
C PRO A 82 7.90 15.72 -11.24
N GLY A 83 8.04 16.37 -10.09
CA GLY A 83 6.95 17.14 -9.46
C GLY A 83 6.36 18.21 -10.37
N GLU A 84 7.19 18.87 -11.17
CA GLU A 84 6.79 19.91 -12.14
C GLU A 84 5.88 19.38 -13.26
N HIS A 85 5.95 18.07 -13.56
CA HIS A 85 5.13 17.41 -14.59
C HIS A 85 3.90 16.67 -14.05
N ALA A 86 3.73 16.64 -12.72
CA ALA A 86 2.66 15.88 -12.08
C ALA A 86 1.25 16.32 -12.50
N ALA A 87 1.01 17.62 -12.57
CA ALA A 87 -0.28 18.17 -13.01
C ALA A 87 -0.59 17.80 -14.46
N ALA A 88 0.38 17.98 -15.36
CA ALA A 88 0.21 17.69 -16.78
C ALA A 88 -0.06 16.18 -17.02
N LEU A 89 0.63 15.30 -16.30
CA LEU A 89 0.36 13.85 -16.37
C LEU A 89 -1.03 13.50 -15.81
N ALA A 90 -1.43 14.10 -14.69
CA ALA A 90 -2.75 13.91 -14.12
C ALA A 90 -3.86 14.36 -15.10
N ASP A 91 -3.68 15.50 -15.76
CA ASP A 91 -4.62 16.00 -16.77
C ASP A 91 -4.67 15.06 -17.99
N ALA A 92 -3.54 14.55 -18.44
CA ALA A 92 -3.48 13.59 -19.54
C ALA A 92 -4.20 12.28 -19.20
N LEU A 93 -4.08 11.80 -17.97
CA LEU A 93 -4.82 10.64 -17.48
C LEU A 93 -6.32 10.93 -17.40
N CYS A 94 -6.73 12.05 -16.81
CA CYS A 94 -8.12 12.45 -16.66
C CYS A 94 -8.81 12.81 -17.99
N ALA A 95 -8.06 13.06 -19.06
CA ALA A 95 -8.61 13.23 -20.40
C ALA A 95 -9.13 11.92 -21.03
N LEU A 96 -8.79 10.77 -20.44
CA LEU A 96 -9.29 9.47 -20.88
C LEU A 96 -10.69 9.22 -20.31
N ASP A 97 -11.63 8.78 -21.15
CA ASP A 97 -13.05 8.66 -20.79
C ASP A 97 -13.32 7.78 -19.56
N GLU A 98 -12.53 6.75 -19.36
CA GLU A 98 -12.65 5.82 -18.24
C GLU A 98 -11.97 6.28 -16.95
N VAL A 99 -11.15 7.33 -17.00
CA VAL A 99 -10.42 7.84 -15.85
C VAL A 99 -11.21 8.96 -15.18
N ARG A 100 -11.30 8.90 -13.86
CA ARG A 100 -11.95 9.92 -13.03
C ARG A 100 -11.07 10.24 -11.83
N PRO A 101 -10.89 11.52 -11.49
CA PRO A 101 -10.23 11.89 -10.25
C PRO A 101 -11.10 11.47 -9.06
N ILE A 102 -10.46 10.91 -8.04
CA ILE A 102 -11.11 10.52 -6.79
C ILE A 102 -10.38 11.12 -5.60
N GLY A 103 -11.09 11.26 -4.48
CA GLY A 103 -10.53 11.79 -3.23
C GLY A 103 -10.12 10.70 -2.24
N LEU A 104 -9.55 11.13 -1.11
CA LEU A 104 -9.10 10.25 -0.04
C LEU A 104 -10.22 9.38 0.56
N GLY A 105 -11.46 9.89 0.60
CA GLY A 105 -12.60 9.11 1.09
C GLY A 105 -12.87 7.87 0.25
N ALA A 106 -12.75 7.96 -1.08
CA ALA A 106 -12.88 6.81 -1.97
C ALA A 106 -11.72 5.82 -1.77
N ARG A 107 -10.48 6.33 -1.64
CA ARG A 107 -9.31 5.49 -1.34
C ARG A 107 -9.49 4.73 -0.03
N ASP A 108 -10.01 5.38 1.02
CA ASP A 108 -10.22 4.75 2.32
C ASP A 108 -11.33 3.68 2.27
N SER A 109 -12.45 3.95 1.60
CA SER A 109 -13.50 2.95 1.40
C SER A 109 -13.00 1.73 0.63
N LEU A 110 -12.29 1.95 -0.47
CA LEU A 110 -11.79 0.86 -1.32
C LEU A 110 -10.75 -0.03 -0.59
N ARG A 111 -9.80 0.58 0.11
CA ARG A 111 -8.81 -0.21 0.87
C ARG A 111 -9.50 -1.02 1.99
N LEU A 112 -10.51 -0.44 2.65
CA LEU A 112 -11.26 -1.10 3.71
C LEU A 112 -12.02 -2.33 3.17
N GLU A 113 -12.74 -2.16 2.08
CA GLU A 113 -13.46 -3.25 1.41
C GLU A 113 -12.51 -4.36 0.92
N ALA A 114 -11.31 -3.99 0.48
CA ALA A 114 -10.25 -4.93 0.10
C ALA A 114 -9.56 -5.60 1.30
N GLY A 115 -9.89 -5.19 2.53
CA GLY A 115 -9.26 -5.72 3.75
C GLY A 115 -7.82 -5.23 3.97
N LEU A 116 -7.40 -4.16 3.30
CA LEU A 116 -6.05 -3.59 3.44
C LEU A 116 -5.97 -2.70 4.69
N PRO A 117 -5.02 -2.94 5.61
CA PRO A 117 -4.90 -2.17 6.84
C PRO A 117 -4.32 -0.79 6.58
N LEU A 118 -4.72 0.18 7.40
CA LEU A 118 -4.22 1.55 7.37
C LEU A 118 -3.39 1.83 8.63
N TYR A 119 -2.16 2.32 8.45
CA TYR A 119 -1.33 2.75 9.56
C TYR A 119 -1.94 3.99 10.25
N GLY A 120 -1.96 3.97 11.58
CA GLY A 120 -2.62 4.96 12.41
C GLY A 120 -4.07 4.61 12.79
N HIS A 121 -4.65 3.59 12.15
CA HIS A 121 -5.97 3.04 12.48
C HIS A 121 -5.87 1.55 12.79
N ASP A 122 -5.52 0.74 11.79
CA ASP A 122 -5.44 -0.73 11.93
C ASP A 122 -4.03 -1.21 12.32
N LEU A 123 -3.03 -0.37 12.14
CA LEU A 123 -1.62 -0.63 12.41
C LEU A 123 -1.02 0.46 13.29
N SER A 124 -0.15 0.02 14.20
CA SER A 124 0.67 0.87 15.05
C SER A 124 1.97 0.12 15.41
N PRO A 125 2.94 0.74 16.09
CA PRO A 125 4.15 0.04 16.54
C PRO A 125 3.89 -1.14 17.48
N GLU A 126 2.74 -1.16 18.16
CA GLU A 126 2.35 -2.22 19.10
C GLU A 126 1.72 -3.42 18.41
N ILE A 127 1.22 -3.26 17.17
CA ILE A 127 0.52 -4.31 16.43
C ILE A 127 1.51 -5.08 15.56
N SER A 128 1.62 -6.39 15.79
CA SER A 128 2.48 -7.24 14.98
C SER A 128 1.89 -7.52 13.59
N PRO A 129 2.73 -7.89 12.61
CA PRO A 129 2.23 -8.36 11.31
C PRO A 129 1.31 -9.58 11.42
N VAL A 130 1.48 -10.40 12.45
CA VAL A 130 0.63 -11.59 12.69
C VAL A 130 -0.75 -11.16 13.16
N GLU A 131 -0.83 -10.29 14.16
CA GLU A 131 -2.08 -9.68 14.64
C GLU A 131 -2.84 -8.97 13.51
N ALA A 132 -2.12 -8.28 12.65
CA ALA A 132 -2.69 -7.53 11.53
C ALA A 132 -3.16 -8.40 10.35
N GLY A 133 -2.93 -9.72 10.38
CA GLY A 133 -3.25 -10.62 9.27
C GLY A 133 -2.30 -10.48 8.07
N LEU A 134 -1.10 -9.93 8.27
CA LEU A 134 -0.09 -9.69 7.24
C LEU A 134 1.01 -10.75 7.17
N SER A 135 0.78 -11.91 7.77
CA SER A 135 1.78 -13.00 7.78
C SER A 135 2.23 -13.42 6.39
N PHE A 136 1.40 -13.26 5.36
CA PHE A 136 1.75 -13.58 3.98
C PHE A 136 2.96 -12.76 3.47
N ALA A 137 3.14 -11.54 3.96
CA ALA A 137 4.25 -10.66 3.59
C ALA A 137 5.61 -11.13 4.14
N ILE A 138 5.61 -12.02 5.13
CA ILE A 138 6.84 -12.58 5.69
C ILE A 138 7.26 -13.78 4.87
N ASN A 139 8.35 -13.62 4.11
CA ASN A 139 8.88 -14.66 3.23
C ASN A 139 9.14 -15.97 3.99
N LYS A 140 8.86 -17.13 3.34
CA LYS A 140 9.06 -18.47 3.92
C LYS A 140 10.48 -18.69 4.44
N ARG A 141 11.49 -18.21 3.72
CA ARG A 141 12.90 -18.29 4.14
C ARG A 141 13.11 -17.53 5.45
N ARG A 142 12.58 -16.30 5.57
CA ARG A 142 12.68 -15.50 6.80
C ARG A 142 11.95 -16.12 7.98
N ARG A 143 10.84 -16.80 7.73
CA ARG A 143 10.14 -17.57 8.78
C ARG A 143 10.97 -18.74 9.30
N ALA A 144 11.76 -19.38 8.45
CA ALA A 144 12.60 -20.52 8.82
C ALA A 144 13.93 -20.09 9.47
N GLU A 145 14.58 -19.05 8.93
CA GLU A 145 15.91 -18.61 9.35
C GLU A 145 15.87 -17.56 10.48
N GLY A 146 14.78 -16.80 10.61
CA GLY A 146 14.75 -15.64 11.50
C GLY A 146 15.70 -14.54 11.02
N GLY A 147 16.40 -13.88 11.97
CA GLY A 147 17.46 -12.92 11.68
C GLY A 147 16.98 -11.61 11.07
N PHE A 148 15.72 -11.24 11.26
CA PHE A 148 15.16 -9.94 10.90
C PHE A 148 14.69 -9.20 12.15
N MET A 149 14.52 -7.90 12.07
CA MET A 149 14.07 -7.09 13.19
C MET A 149 12.65 -7.48 13.61
N GLY A 150 12.44 -7.74 14.91
CA GLY A 150 11.19 -8.23 15.44
C GLY A 150 10.93 -9.73 15.24
N ALA A 151 11.93 -10.49 14.77
CA ALA A 151 11.81 -11.93 14.49
C ALA A 151 11.29 -12.73 15.70
N ASP A 152 11.80 -12.48 16.89
CA ASP A 152 11.44 -13.23 18.10
C ASP A 152 9.93 -13.18 18.36
N ARG A 153 9.35 -12.01 18.36
CA ARG A 153 7.90 -11.82 18.54
C ARG A 153 7.11 -12.46 17.40
N VAL A 154 7.49 -12.13 16.16
CA VAL A 154 6.76 -12.59 14.97
C VAL A 154 6.77 -14.11 14.86
N LEU A 155 7.91 -14.76 15.08
CA LEU A 155 8.03 -16.22 15.00
C LEU A 155 7.30 -16.92 16.14
N ALA A 156 7.33 -16.36 17.35
CA ALA A 156 6.56 -16.87 18.47
C ALA A 156 5.05 -16.80 18.21
N GLU A 157 4.56 -15.68 17.70
CA GLU A 157 3.14 -15.51 17.34
C GLU A 157 2.72 -16.40 16.16
N LEU A 158 3.59 -16.64 15.18
CA LEU A 158 3.32 -17.58 14.08
C LEU A 158 3.21 -19.02 14.58
N ALA A 159 3.97 -19.40 15.61
CA ALA A 159 3.99 -20.75 16.15
C ALA A 159 2.84 -21.00 17.15
N ALA A 160 2.57 -20.06 18.04
CA ALA A 160 1.63 -20.21 19.14
C ALA A 160 0.26 -19.53 18.92
N GLY A 161 0.15 -18.69 17.90
CA GLY A 161 -0.97 -17.77 17.68
C GLY A 161 -0.71 -16.41 18.34
N ALA A 162 -1.22 -15.36 17.72
CA ALA A 162 -1.19 -14.01 18.27
C ALA A 162 -2.31 -13.82 19.32
N PRO A 163 -2.13 -12.93 20.34
CA PRO A 163 -3.13 -12.72 21.39
C PRO A 163 -4.42 -12.06 20.89
N ARG A 164 -4.37 -11.44 19.73
CA ARG A 164 -5.50 -10.78 19.04
C ARG A 164 -5.35 -10.90 17.54
N ALA A 165 -6.42 -10.70 16.80
CA ALA A 165 -6.40 -10.72 15.34
C ALA A 165 -7.28 -9.61 14.77
N ARG A 166 -6.81 -8.95 13.70
CA ARG A 166 -7.63 -8.05 12.91
C ARG A 166 -8.66 -8.86 12.12
N VAL A 167 -9.93 -8.47 12.24
CA VAL A 167 -11.04 -9.10 11.53
C VAL A 167 -11.86 -8.06 10.79
N GLY A 168 -12.48 -8.45 9.67
CA GLY A 168 -13.46 -7.65 8.98
C GLY A 168 -14.87 -7.92 9.53
N LEU A 169 -15.68 -6.87 9.66
CA LEU A 169 -17.06 -6.97 10.08
C LEU A 169 -17.97 -6.44 8.99
N THR A 170 -19.06 -7.14 8.69
CA THR A 170 -20.13 -6.66 7.83
C THR A 170 -21.28 -6.20 8.71
N LEU A 171 -21.72 -4.97 8.50
CA LEU A 171 -22.83 -4.38 9.26
C LEU A 171 -24.14 -4.56 8.51
N GLU A 172 -25.20 -4.87 9.25
CA GLU A 172 -26.55 -4.87 8.71
C GLU A 172 -27.11 -3.44 8.69
N GLY A 173 -27.78 -3.08 7.59
CA GLY A 173 -28.42 -1.77 7.44
C GLY A 173 -27.46 -0.67 6.97
N ARG A 174 -27.80 0.59 7.31
CA ARG A 174 -27.08 1.79 6.81
C ARG A 174 -26.21 2.48 7.88
N GLN A 175 -26.25 2.01 9.10
CA GLN A 175 -25.49 2.62 10.20
C GLN A 175 -24.04 2.14 10.13
N SER A 176 -23.10 3.08 10.03
CA SER A 176 -21.67 2.77 10.07
C SER A 176 -21.19 2.61 11.52
N ALA A 177 -20.36 1.59 11.77
CA ALA A 177 -19.55 1.56 12.97
C ALA A 177 -18.40 2.58 12.83
N ARG A 178 -18.18 3.36 13.86
CA ARG A 178 -17.08 4.33 13.90
C ARG A 178 -16.01 3.85 14.87
N GLU A 179 -14.82 4.44 14.77
CA GLU A 179 -13.74 4.21 15.72
C GLU A 179 -14.25 4.35 17.16
N GLY A 180 -13.85 3.42 18.03
CA GLY A 180 -14.32 3.36 19.43
C GLY A 180 -15.72 2.77 19.63
N ALA A 181 -16.40 2.31 18.57
CA ALA A 181 -17.65 1.60 18.73
C ALA A 181 -17.42 0.26 19.47
N LYS A 182 -18.24 -0.01 20.47
CA LYS A 182 -18.16 -1.27 21.22
C LYS A 182 -18.66 -2.44 20.36
N VAL A 183 -17.95 -3.56 20.45
CA VAL A 183 -18.32 -4.82 19.78
C VAL A 183 -18.71 -5.82 20.85
N PHE A 184 -19.85 -6.46 20.70
CA PHE A 184 -20.39 -7.40 21.67
C PHE A 184 -20.54 -8.80 21.06
N ALA A 185 -20.21 -9.81 21.82
CA ALA A 185 -20.53 -11.21 21.51
C ALA A 185 -21.62 -11.68 22.47
N GLY A 186 -22.88 -11.50 22.08
CA GLY A 186 -24.03 -11.66 22.98
C GLY A 186 -24.06 -10.53 24.02
N GLU A 187 -24.02 -10.89 25.33
CA GLU A 187 -23.99 -9.93 26.45
C GLU A 187 -22.55 -9.51 26.84
N ALA A 188 -21.52 -10.18 26.29
CA ALA A 188 -20.12 -9.87 26.56
C ALA A 188 -19.60 -8.75 25.66
N GLU A 189 -18.88 -7.77 26.26
CA GLU A 189 -18.18 -6.69 25.55
C GLU A 189 -16.86 -7.20 24.93
#